data_6c30b9e382df9ce6dc3208649985a0b7
#
_entry.id   6c30b9e382df9ce6dc3208649985a0b7
#
_cell.length_a   1.000
_cell.length_b   1.000
_cell.length_c   1.000
_cell.angle_alpha   90.00
_cell.angle_beta   90.00
_cell.angle_gamma   90.00
#
_symmetry.space_group_name_H-M   'P 1'
#
loop_
_entity.id
_entity.type
_entity.pdbx_description
1 polymer ?
#
loop_
_entity_poly.entity_id
_entity_poly.type
_entity_poly.pdbx_seq_one_letter_code
_entity_poly.pdbx_strand_id
1 'polypeptide(L)'
;MGTLAARAARVATGAVTTAAAVVLAAAPAEAVPADKPEVLSSWTQTSVTSYDAWLSARNDLGAWAAYAFDWTTDYCSSSPDNPFGFPFKLSCARHDFGYRNYKRMGTFAANKSRLDSAFYEDLKRVCAQYGGAAKTSCDGTAWTYYQAVKAFG
;
A
#
# COMPACT_ATOMS: atom_id res chain seq x y z
N MET A 1 -40.02 76.00 50.63
CA MET A 1 -40.64 74.68 50.41
C MET A 1 -39.95 74.09 49.16
N GLY A 2 -39.00 73.28 49.30
CA GLY A 2 -38.22 72.70 48.15
C GLY A 2 -38.24 71.19 48.27
N THR A 3 -38.79 70.51 47.27
CA THR A 3 -38.87 69.10 47.17
C THR A 3 -37.61 68.56 46.54
N LEU A 4 -36.86 67.75 47.27
CA LEU A 4 -35.69 66.99 46.79
C LEU A 4 -36.15 65.76 45.99
N ALA A 5 -35.80 65.72 44.74
CA ALA A 5 -36.00 64.57 43.90
C ALA A 5 -34.78 63.62 44.00
N ALA A 6 -35.01 62.41 44.52
CA ALA A 6 -33.98 61.37 44.58
C ALA A 6 -33.79 60.71 43.21
N ARG A 7 -32.57 60.72 42.66
CA ARG A 7 -32.16 60.01 41.46
C ARG A 7 -31.72 58.59 41.87
N ALA A 8 -32.44 57.56 41.43
CA ALA A 8 -32.02 56.18 41.58
C ALA A 8 -30.98 55.84 40.49
N ALA A 9 -29.79 55.44 40.94
CA ALA A 9 -28.76 54.91 40.04
C ALA A 9 -29.05 53.43 39.74
N ARG A 10 -29.25 53.13 38.43
CA ARG A 10 -29.33 51.72 37.96
C ARG A 10 -27.93 51.18 37.76
N VAL A 11 -27.55 50.19 38.54
CA VAL A 11 -26.33 49.38 38.36
C VAL A 11 -26.67 48.33 37.27
N ALA A 12 -26.03 48.45 36.11
CA ALA A 12 -26.09 47.43 35.08
C ALA A 12 -25.05 46.35 35.38
N THR A 13 -25.52 45.19 35.79
CA THR A 13 -24.68 43.99 35.96
C THR A 13 -24.41 43.40 34.58
N GLY A 14 -23.21 43.63 34.03
CA GLY A 14 -22.76 42.99 32.79
C GLY A 14 -22.35 41.55 33.07
N ALA A 15 -23.07 40.58 32.50
CA ALA A 15 -22.65 39.17 32.52
C ALA A 15 -21.51 38.97 31.55
N VAL A 16 -20.33 38.67 32.05
CA VAL A 16 -19.17 38.27 31.25
C VAL A 16 -19.29 36.79 30.93
N THR A 17 -19.68 36.44 29.72
CA THR A 17 -19.67 35.07 29.21
C THR A 17 -18.27 34.74 28.74
N THR A 18 -17.51 33.98 29.53
CA THR A 18 -16.24 33.39 29.10
C THR A 18 -16.52 32.20 28.17
N ALA A 19 -16.28 32.38 26.87
CA ALA A 19 -16.29 31.28 25.91
C ALA A 19 -15.01 30.45 26.13
N ALA A 20 -15.17 29.24 26.68
CA ALA A 20 -14.04 28.28 26.74
C ALA A 20 -13.79 27.74 25.32
N ALA A 21 -12.67 28.13 24.71
CA ALA A 21 -12.19 27.53 23.46
C ALA A 21 -11.67 26.11 23.76
N VAL A 22 -12.41 25.09 23.29
CA VAL A 22 -11.93 23.70 23.31
C VAL A 22 -10.87 23.56 22.20
N VAL A 23 -9.61 23.56 22.56
CA VAL A 23 -8.52 23.22 21.65
C VAL A 23 -8.51 21.70 21.49
N LEU A 24 -9.06 21.19 20.41
CA LEU A 24 -8.88 19.80 20.00
C LEU A 24 -7.42 19.64 19.57
N ALA A 25 -6.58 19.10 20.46
CA ALA A 25 -5.25 18.68 20.09
C ALA A 25 -5.39 17.48 19.13
N ALA A 26 -5.01 17.66 17.85
CA ALA A 26 -4.88 16.57 16.92
C ALA A 26 -3.80 15.61 17.47
N ALA A 27 -4.14 14.31 17.64
CA ALA A 27 -3.15 13.32 17.98
C ALA A 27 -2.05 13.32 16.90
N PRO A 28 -0.76 13.21 17.27
CA PRO A 28 0.30 13.12 16.29
C PRO A 28 0.05 11.89 15.39
N ALA A 29 0.11 12.09 14.08
CA ALA A 29 0.07 10.97 13.14
C ALA A 29 1.26 10.05 13.48
N GLU A 30 1.00 8.76 13.72
CA GLU A 30 2.05 7.79 13.97
C GLU A 30 3.03 7.80 12.78
N ALA A 31 4.32 7.94 13.08
CA ALA A 31 5.35 7.94 12.06
C ALA A 31 5.46 6.54 11.43
N VAL A 32 5.56 6.49 10.11
CA VAL A 32 5.81 5.22 9.39
C VAL A 32 7.12 4.61 9.91
N PRO A 33 7.18 3.29 10.21
CA PRO A 33 8.38 2.62 10.69
C PRO A 33 9.60 2.87 9.81
N ALA A 34 10.74 3.13 10.43
CA ALA A 34 11.97 3.49 9.73
C ALA A 34 12.53 2.34 8.87
N ASP A 35 12.23 1.09 9.22
CA ASP A 35 12.61 -0.13 8.50
C ASP A 35 11.68 -0.50 7.33
N LYS A 36 10.74 0.38 6.98
CA LYS A 36 9.85 0.17 5.82
C LYS A 36 10.60 -0.20 4.53
N PRO A 37 11.73 0.44 4.17
CA PRO A 37 12.49 0.06 2.97
C PRO A 37 13.03 -1.37 3.02
N GLU A 38 13.52 -1.80 4.18
CA GLU A 38 14.07 -3.13 4.42
C GLU A 38 12.98 -4.20 4.34
N VAL A 39 11.84 -3.95 4.96
CA VAL A 39 10.66 -4.82 4.88
C VAL A 39 10.19 -4.95 3.43
N LEU A 40 10.01 -3.83 2.71
CA LEU A 40 9.66 -3.86 1.29
C LEU A 40 10.66 -4.65 0.47
N SER A 41 11.96 -4.45 0.71
CA SER A 41 13.02 -5.17 0.05
C SER A 41 12.93 -6.68 0.31
N SER A 42 12.73 -7.09 1.56
CA SER A 42 12.63 -8.50 1.93
C SER A 42 11.46 -9.23 1.25
N TRP A 43 10.37 -8.52 0.99
CA TRP A 43 9.16 -9.07 0.36
C TRP A 43 9.16 -9.03 -1.17
N THR A 44 10.19 -8.49 -1.78
CA THR A 44 10.25 -8.30 -3.23
C THR A 44 11.50 -8.90 -3.87
N GLN A 45 12.14 -9.87 -3.19
CA GLN A 45 13.26 -10.65 -3.75
C GLN A 45 12.75 -11.78 -4.64
N THR A 46 13.65 -12.40 -5.39
CA THR A 46 13.34 -13.52 -6.33
C THR A 46 13.08 -14.85 -5.64
N SER A 47 13.38 -15.00 -4.34
CA SER A 47 13.25 -16.26 -3.60
C SER A 47 11.80 -16.61 -3.25
N VAL A 48 11.53 -17.91 -3.07
CA VAL A 48 10.25 -18.39 -2.58
C VAL A 48 9.94 -17.87 -1.17
N THR A 49 10.94 -17.80 -0.29
CA THR A 49 10.78 -17.26 1.07
C THR A 49 10.29 -15.81 1.05
N SER A 50 10.78 -15.00 0.11
CA SER A 50 10.32 -13.63 -0.07
C SER A 50 8.86 -13.57 -0.57
N TYR A 51 8.48 -14.47 -1.46
CA TYR A 51 7.08 -14.60 -1.91
C TYR A 51 6.17 -14.99 -0.75
N ASP A 52 6.54 -16.01 0.04
CA ASP A 52 5.75 -16.50 1.16
C ASP A 52 5.58 -15.44 2.25
N ALA A 53 6.64 -14.67 2.54
CA ALA A 53 6.59 -13.56 3.49
C ALA A 53 5.63 -12.45 3.03
N TRP A 54 5.68 -12.07 1.74
CA TRP A 54 4.72 -11.13 1.16
C TRP A 54 3.29 -11.65 1.20
N LEU A 55 3.07 -12.93 0.87
CA LEU A 55 1.74 -13.54 0.87
C LEU A 55 1.16 -13.61 2.28
N SER A 56 1.98 -13.94 3.27
CA SER A 56 1.59 -13.91 4.68
C SER A 56 1.15 -12.51 5.11
N ALA A 57 1.94 -11.49 4.79
CA ALA A 57 1.62 -10.10 5.11
C ALA A 57 0.35 -9.61 4.38
N ARG A 58 0.15 -10.01 3.11
CA ARG A 58 -1.06 -9.72 2.34
C ARG A 58 -2.32 -10.32 2.98
N ASN A 59 -2.20 -11.47 3.65
CA ASN A 59 -3.30 -12.13 4.33
C ASN A 59 -3.58 -11.56 5.73
N ASP A 60 -2.71 -10.69 6.25
CA ASP A 60 -2.85 -10.02 7.54
C ASP A 60 -2.48 -8.52 7.45
N LEU A 61 -3.26 -7.77 6.67
CA LEU A 61 -3.00 -6.35 6.42
C LEU A 61 -3.03 -5.51 7.71
N GLY A 62 -3.78 -5.95 8.71
CA GLY A 62 -3.90 -5.25 10.00
C GLY A 62 -2.57 -5.16 10.73
N ALA A 63 -1.79 -6.25 10.75
CA ALA A 63 -0.47 -6.27 11.37
C ALA A 63 0.54 -5.31 10.72
N TRP A 64 0.29 -4.91 9.46
CA TRP A 64 1.19 -4.07 8.67
C TRP A 64 0.64 -2.67 8.38
N ALA A 65 -0.46 -2.30 9.04
CA ALA A 65 -1.13 -1.01 8.80
C ALA A 65 -0.21 0.19 9.06
N ALA A 66 0.64 0.13 10.09
CA ALA A 66 1.59 1.19 10.45
C ALA A 66 2.59 1.51 9.33
N TYR A 67 2.93 0.53 8.50
CA TYR A 67 3.86 0.71 7.37
C TYR A 67 3.27 1.50 6.21
N ALA A 68 1.95 1.68 6.16
CA ALA A 68 1.25 2.41 5.09
C ALA A 68 1.70 1.95 3.68
N PHE A 69 1.80 0.63 3.48
CA PHE A 69 2.05 0.07 2.15
C PHE A 69 0.84 0.23 1.24
N ASP A 70 1.11 0.40 -0.04
CA ASP A 70 0.08 0.32 -1.07
C ASP A 70 -0.16 -1.15 -1.45
N TRP A 71 -1.30 -1.67 -1.04
CA TRP A 71 -1.76 -3.03 -1.33
C TRP A 71 -2.74 -3.09 -2.50
N THR A 72 -3.01 -1.95 -3.15
CA THR A 72 -3.89 -1.94 -4.31
C THR A 72 -3.27 -2.67 -5.49
N THR A 73 -4.08 -3.31 -6.30
CA THR A 73 -3.64 -4.07 -7.46
C THR A 73 -4.72 -4.06 -8.53
N ASP A 74 -4.33 -4.00 -9.78
CA ASP A 74 -5.14 -4.31 -10.96
C ASP A 74 -4.72 -5.66 -11.58
N TYR A 75 -3.92 -6.42 -10.81
CA TYR A 75 -3.40 -7.74 -11.15
C TYR A 75 -2.58 -7.73 -12.44
N CYS A 76 -2.97 -8.52 -13.46
CA CYS A 76 -2.21 -8.61 -14.70
C CYS A 76 -2.54 -7.47 -15.70
N SER A 77 -3.27 -6.42 -15.24
CA SER A 77 -3.62 -5.20 -16.00
C SER A 77 -4.27 -5.50 -17.36
N SER A 78 -3.60 -5.20 -18.47
CA SER A 78 -4.10 -5.42 -19.82
C SER A 78 -4.02 -6.88 -20.31
N SER A 79 -3.66 -7.82 -19.43
CA SER A 79 -3.50 -9.24 -19.74
C SER A 79 -4.41 -10.09 -18.86
N PRO A 80 -4.80 -11.31 -19.26
CA PRO A 80 -5.60 -12.19 -18.42
C PRO A 80 -4.90 -12.54 -17.10
N ASP A 81 -5.65 -12.55 -15.98
CA ASP A 81 -5.14 -12.99 -14.66
C ASP A 81 -4.79 -14.49 -14.60
N ASN A 82 -5.50 -15.28 -15.40
CA ASN A 82 -5.33 -16.74 -15.46
C ASN A 82 -5.27 -17.21 -16.93
N PRO A 83 -4.21 -16.84 -17.67
CA PRO A 83 -4.10 -17.19 -19.08
C PRO A 83 -4.10 -18.72 -19.26
N PHE A 84 -4.93 -19.23 -20.13
CA PHE A 84 -5.09 -20.68 -20.38
C PHE A 84 -5.35 -21.52 -19.10
N GLY A 85 -5.87 -20.90 -18.02
CA GLY A 85 -6.10 -21.52 -16.73
C GLY A 85 -4.90 -21.53 -15.79
N PHE A 86 -3.75 -20.97 -16.15
CA PHE A 86 -2.59 -20.85 -15.27
C PHE A 86 -2.81 -19.70 -14.26
N PRO A 87 -2.76 -19.96 -12.94
CA PRO A 87 -3.13 -18.95 -11.93
C PRO A 87 -2.03 -17.91 -11.69
N PHE A 88 -1.84 -16.98 -12.62
CA PHE A 88 -0.82 -15.92 -12.55
C PHE A 88 -1.23 -14.74 -11.65
N LYS A 89 -2.49 -14.67 -11.28
CA LYS A 89 -3.09 -13.53 -10.57
C LYS A 89 -2.29 -13.05 -9.35
N LEU A 90 -1.83 -13.96 -8.48
CA LEU A 90 -1.07 -13.57 -7.28
C LEU A 90 0.34 -13.10 -7.62
N SER A 91 0.97 -13.65 -8.66
CA SER A 91 2.25 -13.16 -9.15
C SER A 91 2.15 -11.73 -9.64
N CYS A 92 1.09 -11.41 -10.40
CA CYS A 92 0.79 -10.04 -10.84
C CYS A 92 0.52 -9.11 -9.65
N ALA A 93 -0.23 -9.55 -8.64
CA ALA A 93 -0.51 -8.75 -7.46
C ALA A 93 0.77 -8.40 -6.66
N ARG A 94 1.73 -9.34 -6.56
CA ARG A 94 3.01 -9.06 -5.90
C ARG A 94 3.88 -8.11 -6.71
N HIS A 95 3.85 -8.23 -8.04
CA HIS A 95 4.55 -7.31 -8.94
C HIS A 95 4.02 -5.88 -8.78
N ASP A 96 2.69 -5.70 -8.78
CA ASP A 96 2.03 -4.43 -8.51
C ASP A 96 2.42 -3.85 -7.15
N PHE A 97 2.43 -4.69 -6.11
CA PHE A 97 2.84 -4.27 -4.78
C PHE A 97 4.25 -3.68 -4.79
N GLY A 98 5.21 -4.35 -5.42
CA GLY A 98 6.57 -3.84 -5.57
C GLY A 98 6.59 -2.52 -6.35
N TYR A 99 5.98 -2.48 -7.52
CA TYR A 99 5.95 -1.31 -8.39
C TYR A 99 5.38 -0.08 -7.68
N ARG A 100 4.21 -0.19 -7.08
CA ARG A 100 3.50 0.92 -6.44
C ARG A 100 4.28 1.47 -5.24
N ASN A 101 4.80 0.60 -4.39
CA ASN A 101 5.53 1.03 -3.20
C ASN A 101 6.89 1.64 -3.56
N TYR A 102 7.67 1.07 -4.48
CA TYR A 102 8.93 1.67 -4.91
C TYR A 102 8.74 2.98 -5.68
N LYS A 103 7.66 3.13 -6.47
CA LYS A 103 7.29 4.40 -7.10
C LYS A 103 6.97 5.47 -6.04
N ARG A 104 6.19 5.14 -5.00
CA ARG A 104 5.90 6.06 -3.88
C ARG A 104 7.14 6.46 -3.09
N MET A 105 8.12 5.58 -2.98
CA MET A 105 9.39 5.87 -2.30
C MET A 105 10.42 6.58 -3.18
N GLY A 106 10.12 6.81 -4.46
CA GLY A 106 11.04 7.46 -5.40
C GLY A 106 12.27 6.62 -5.79
N THR A 107 12.26 5.31 -5.50
CA THR A 107 13.40 4.40 -5.74
C THR A 107 13.08 3.31 -6.78
N PHE A 108 12.03 3.49 -7.55
CA PHE A 108 11.54 2.51 -8.52
C PHE A 108 12.59 2.14 -9.59
N ALA A 109 13.26 3.13 -10.19
CA ALA A 109 14.21 2.87 -11.27
C ALA A 109 15.35 1.91 -10.86
N ALA A 110 15.84 2.04 -9.63
CA ALA A 110 16.88 1.17 -9.09
C ALA A 110 16.40 -0.26 -8.79
N ASN A 111 15.10 -0.47 -8.66
CA ASN A 111 14.50 -1.74 -8.24
C ASN A 111 13.74 -2.47 -9.35
N LYS A 112 13.34 -1.78 -10.43
CA LYS A 112 12.49 -2.33 -11.50
C LYS A 112 12.98 -3.68 -12.03
N SER A 113 14.25 -3.79 -12.39
CA SER A 113 14.80 -5.03 -12.96
C SER A 113 14.68 -6.23 -12.01
N ARG A 114 14.88 -6.00 -10.71
CA ARG A 114 14.70 -7.04 -9.69
C ARG A 114 13.23 -7.41 -9.50
N LEU A 115 12.33 -6.43 -9.52
CA LEU A 115 10.89 -6.68 -9.44
C LEU A 115 10.38 -7.49 -10.61
N ASP A 116 10.81 -7.18 -11.83
CA ASP A 116 10.47 -7.95 -13.03
C ASP A 116 11.03 -9.38 -12.95
N SER A 117 12.25 -9.55 -12.44
CA SER A 117 12.85 -10.86 -12.22
C SER A 117 12.09 -11.66 -11.15
N ALA A 118 11.68 -11.03 -10.05
CA ALA A 118 10.87 -11.67 -9.01
C ALA A 118 9.51 -12.13 -9.56
N PHE A 119 8.88 -11.30 -10.39
CA PHE A 119 7.65 -11.66 -11.09
C PHE A 119 7.82 -12.91 -11.96
N TYR A 120 8.90 -12.97 -12.76
CA TYR A 120 9.16 -14.13 -13.60
C TYR A 120 9.44 -15.40 -12.77
N GLU A 121 10.16 -15.30 -11.66
CA GLU A 121 10.36 -16.43 -10.74
C GLU A 121 9.03 -16.92 -10.15
N ASP A 122 8.12 -16.00 -9.79
CA ASP A 122 6.80 -16.37 -9.28
C ASP A 122 5.97 -17.10 -10.34
N LEU A 123 5.97 -16.64 -11.59
CA LEU A 123 5.30 -17.30 -12.71
C LEU A 123 5.88 -18.69 -12.97
N LYS A 124 7.21 -18.86 -12.91
CA LYS A 124 7.86 -20.18 -13.06
C LYS A 124 7.46 -21.14 -11.94
N ARG A 125 7.25 -20.66 -10.70
CA ARG A 125 6.75 -21.50 -9.59
C ARG A 125 5.33 -22.00 -9.85
N VAL A 126 4.48 -21.16 -10.44
CA VAL A 126 3.16 -21.61 -10.92
C VAL A 126 3.33 -22.71 -11.96
N CYS A 127 4.21 -22.50 -12.95
CA CYS A 127 4.42 -23.45 -14.05
C CYS A 127 5.07 -24.75 -13.58
N ALA A 128 5.83 -24.75 -12.49
CA ALA A 128 6.44 -25.95 -11.92
C ALA A 128 5.42 -26.98 -11.40
N GLN A 129 4.15 -26.58 -11.22
CA GLN A 129 3.06 -27.48 -10.80
C GLN A 129 2.50 -28.30 -11.95
N TYR A 130 2.91 -28.04 -13.19
CA TYR A 130 2.46 -28.74 -14.39
C TYR A 130 3.55 -29.65 -14.95
N GLY A 131 3.17 -30.58 -15.84
CA GLY A 131 4.08 -31.47 -16.55
C GLY A 131 3.81 -31.49 -18.07
N GLY A 132 4.75 -32.04 -18.83
CA GLY A 132 4.60 -32.24 -20.27
C GLY A 132 4.24 -30.97 -21.05
N ALA A 133 3.33 -31.08 -21.99
CA ALA A 133 2.89 -29.98 -22.86
C ALA A 133 2.29 -28.80 -22.08
N ALA A 134 1.57 -29.05 -20.97
CA ALA A 134 1.00 -28.00 -20.14
C ALA A 134 2.09 -27.13 -19.49
N LYS A 135 3.17 -27.76 -18.99
CA LYS A 135 4.31 -27.02 -18.46
C LYS A 135 4.98 -26.15 -19.52
N THR A 136 5.22 -26.73 -20.70
CA THR A 136 5.83 -25.99 -21.83
C THR A 136 4.97 -24.76 -22.23
N SER A 137 3.66 -24.94 -22.30
CA SER A 137 2.72 -23.83 -22.60
C SER A 137 2.74 -22.77 -21.49
N CYS A 138 2.74 -23.19 -20.21
CA CYS A 138 2.83 -22.28 -19.07
C CYS A 138 4.14 -21.49 -19.10
N ASP A 139 5.28 -22.15 -19.29
CA ASP A 139 6.59 -21.49 -19.32
C ASP A 139 6.69 -20.47 -20.45
N GLY A 140 6.15 -20.78 -21.64
CA GLY A 140 6.09 -19.86 -22.77
C GLY A 140 5.19 -18.64 -22.47
N THR A 141 4.07 -18.86 -21.81
CA THR A 141 3.17 -17.79 -21.37
C THR A 141 3.85 -16.92 -20.30
N ALA A 142 4.49 -17.52 -19.31
CA ALA A 142 5.25 -16.82 -18.28
C ALA A 142 6.35 -15.93 -18.86
N TRP A 143 7.08 -16.45 -19.87
CA TRP A 143 8.08 -15.68 -20.59
C TRP A 143 7.47 -14.45 -21.30
N THR A 144 6.33 -14.61 -21.95
CA THR A 144 5.62 -13.50 -22.61
C THR A 144 5.24 -12.41 -21.64
N TYR A 145 4.69 -12.77 -20.47
CA TYR A 145 4.34 -11.81 -19.41
C TYR A 145 5.57 -11.07 -18.87
N TYR A 146 6.67 -11.80 -18.65
CA TYR A 146 7.93 -11.20 -18.24
C TYR A 146 8.48 -10.19 -19.25
N GLN A 147 8.46 -10.53 -20.56
CA GLN A 147 8.91 -9.60 -21.59
C GLN A 147 8.03 -8.35 -21.65
N ALA A 148 6.72 -8.50 -21.44
CA ALA A 148 5.79 -7.37 -21.43
C ALA A 148 6.13 -6.38 -20.29
N VAL A 149 6.34 -6.85 -19.06
CA VAL A 149 6.69 -5.96 -17.94
C VAL A 149 8.07 -5.32 -18.11
N LYS A 150 9.02 -6.01 -18.71
CA LYS A 150 10.33 -5.43 -19.05
C LYS A 150 10.21 -4.26 -20.02
N ALA A 151 9.35 -4.38 -21.02
CA ALA A 151 9.21 -3.41 -22.09
C ALA A 151 8.32 -2.23 -21.70
N PHE A 152 7.26 -2.45 -20.93
CA PHE A 152 6.17 -1.49 -20.73
C PHE A 152 5.88 -1.16 -19.26
N GLY A 153 6.47 -1.86 -18.30
CA GLY A 153 6.26 -1.68 -16.85
C GLY A 153 7.02 -0.49 -16.24
#